data_56c6f55e7086ffacf56946de004b2791
#
_entry.id   56c6f55e7086ffacf56946de004b2791
#
_cell.length_a   1.000
_cell.length_b   1.000
_cell.length_c   1.000
_cell.angle_alpha   90.00
_cell.angle_beta   90.00
_cell.angle_gamma   90.00
#
_symmetry.space_group_name_H-M   'P 1'
#
loop_
_entity.id
_entity.type
_entity.pdbx_description
1 polymer ?
#
loop_
_entity_poly.entity_id
_entity_poly.type
_entity_poly.pdbx_seq_one_letter_code
_entity_poly.pdbx_strand_id
1 'polypeptide(L)'
;MHPVFSENPGELHCPKISDVDGTDCKNHDKRAMKDKYIDLIEQTFDFPQDEFSVEDNELNFHDIPLMELIKQYGTPLKITYLPKISQQINRAKRMFNVAMAKVDYKGSYNYCYCTKSSHFSFVLEEAMKNDIHLETSSAYDIHIINALYDSGIIDKDRYIICNGFKRPQYVENIAQLVNDGFVNTIPAVSYTHLRAHETLSDL
;
A
#
# COMPACT_ATOMS: atom_id res chain seq x y z
N MET A 1 18.48 -43.49 -9.96
CA MET A 1 18.74 -43.12 -8.58
C MET A 1 17.99 -41.79 -8.32
N HIS A 2 16.83 -41.88 -7.68
CA HIS A 2 16.06 -40.73 -7.26
C HIS A 2 16.40 -40.45 -5.80
N PRO A 3 16.62 -39.18 -5.39
CA PRO A 3 16.71 -38.87 -3.98
C PRO A 3 15.30 -38.78 -3.39
N VAL A 4 15.11 -39.53 -2.31
CA VAL A 4 13.95 -39.52 -1.43
C VAL A 4 13.97 -38.24 -0.63
N PHE A 5 12.92 -37.40 -0.74
CA PHE A 5 12.70 -36.32 0.17
C PHE A 5 11.99 -36.84 1.42
N SER A 6 12.65 -36.77 2.58
CA SER A 6 12.02 -37.02 3.86
C SER A 6 11.27 -35.76 4.30
N GLU A 7 9.99 -35.95 4.58
CA GLU A 7 9.13 -34.96 5.23
C GLU A 7 9.57 -34.76 6.68
N ASN A 8 9.90 -33.52 7.04
CA ASN A 8 9.74 -33.00 8.37
C ASN A 8 9.31 -31.53 8.27
N PRO A 9 8.14 -31.13 8.75
CA PRO A 9 7.76 -29.72 8.82
C PRO A 9 8.51 -29.09 9.99
N GLY A 10 9.67 -28.51 9.68
CA GLY A 10 10.42 -27.69 10.62
C GLY A 10 9.64 -26.43 10.94
N GLU A 11 9.43 -26.22 12.22
CA GLU A 11 8.91 -24.99 12.81
C GLU A 11 9.61 -23.77 12.18
N LEU A 12 8.81 -22.88 11.59
CA LEU A 12 9.24 -21.55 11.18
C LEU A 12 9.65 -20.78 12.44
N HIS A 13 10.92 -20.85 12.76
CA HIS A 13 11.51 -20.04 13.81
C HIS A 13 11.53 -18.58 13.35
N CYS A 14 10.58 -17.80 13.85
CA CYS A 14 10.59 -16.36 13.68
C CYS A 14 11.84 -15.81 14.35
N PRO A 15 12.81 -15.16 13.65
CA PRO A 15 13.99 -14.61 14.32
C PRO A 15 13.52 -13.54 15.31
N LYS A 16 13.96 -13.69 16.57
CA LYS A 16 13.75 -12.69 17.61
C LYS A 16 14.39 -11.38 17.16
N ILE A 17 13.59 -10.41 16.83
CA ILE A 17 14.00 -9.02 16.62
C ILE A 17 14.19 -8.43 18.04
N SER A 18 15.36 -8.62 18.61
CA SER A 18 15.86 -7.81 19.72
C SER A 18 16.56 -6.61 19.10
N ASP A 19 16.18 -5.41 19.51
CA ASP A 19 16.78 -4.11 19.23
C ASP A 19 16.16 -3.24 18.12
N VAL A 20 14.85 -3.12 18.14
CA VAL A 20 14.18 -1.90 17.64
C VAL A 20 13.10 -1.56 18.67
N ASP A 21 13.38 -0.53 19.45
CA ASP A 21 12.53 0.09 20.46
C ASP A 21 11.52 -0.82 21.16
N GLY A 22 11.80 -1.11 22.45
CA GLY A 22 11.12 -2.07 23.29
C GLY A 22 9.69 -1.74 23.68
N THR A 23 8.84 -1.52 22.70
CA THR A 23 7.40 -1.42 22.89
C THR A 23 6.70 -2.39 21.93
N ASP A 24 6.12 -3.42 22.54
CA ASP A 24 4.99 -4.19 22.05
C ASP A 24 5.15 -5.39 21.11
N CYS A 25 6.09 -6.31 21.41
CA CYS A 25 5.81 -7.72 21.06
C CYS A 25 5.26 -8.57 22.23
N LYS A 26 5.11 -8.01 23.42
CA LYS A 26 4.68 -8.79 24.60
C LYS A 26 3.19 -8.77 24.89
N ASN A 27 2.38 -8.00 24.18
CA ASN A 27 0.94 -7.93 24.43
C ASN A 27 0.06 -8.75 23.49
N HIS A 28 0.61 -9.32 22.39
CA HIS A 28 -0.19 -10.17 21.50
C HIS A 28 -0.44 -11.59 22.04
N ASP A 29 0.41 -12.10 22.93
CA ASP A 29 0.30 -13.50 23.43
C ASP A 29 -0.59 -13.68 24.67
N LYS A 30 -1.15 -12.62 25.24
CA LYS A 30 -2.03 -12.70 26.41
C LYS A 30 -3.53 -12.56 26.14
N ARG A 31 -3.95 -12.48 24.89
CA ARG A 31 -5.37 -12.58 24.51
C ARG A 31 -5.82 -14.03 24.27
N ALA A 32 -5.35 -14.95 25.11
CA ALA A 32 -5.85 -16.32 25.09
C ALA A 32 -7.31 -16.35 25.55
N MET A 33 -8.20 -16.68 24.61
CA MET A 33 -9.60 -17.07 24.83
C MET A 33 -10.43 -16.09 25.67
N LYS A 34 -10.61 -14.89 25.20
CA LYS A 34 -11.77 -14.10 25.56
C LYS A 34 -13.01 -14.66 24.85
N ASP A 35 -14.15 -14.61 25.51
CA ASP A 35 -15.43 -14.98 24.92
C ASP A 35 -15.62 -14.21 23.60
N LYS A 36 -15.96 -14.90 22.52
CA LYS A 36 -16.12 -14.30 21.16
C LYS A 36 -17.03 -13.07 21.16
N TYR A 37 -17.97 -13.02 22.07
CA TYR A 37 -18.88 -11.88 22.20
C TYR A 37 -18.17 -10.65 22.79
N ILE A 38 -17.35 -10.85 23.80
CA ILE A 38 -16.54 -9.78 24.43
C ILE A 38 -15.52 -9.26 23.42
N ASP A 39 -14.85 -10.16 22.66
CA ASP A 39 -13.91 -9.77 21.61
C ASP A 39 -14.56 -8.91 20.51
N LEU A 40 -15.78 -9.23 20.12
CA LEU A 40 -16.53 -8.43 19.14
C LEU A 40 -16.89 -7.05 19.68
N ILE A 41 -17.28 -6.95 20.94
CA ILE A 41 -17.60 -5.66 21.60
C ILE A 41 -16.32 -4.83 21.75
N GLU A 42 -15.22 -5.42 22.19
CA GLU A 42 -13.94 -4.73 22.34
C GLU A 42 -13.41 -4.24 20.98
N GLN A 43 -13.52 -5.03 19.93
CA GLN A 43 -13.14 -4.60 18.57
C GLN A 43 -13.97 -3.41 18.05
N THR A 44 -15.23 -3.31 18.47
CA THR A 44 -16.12 -2.22 18.06
C THR A 44 -15.76 -0.89 18.74
N PHE A 45 -15.13 -0.94 19.91
CA PHE A 45 -14.81 0.24 20.73
C PHE A 45 -13.31 0.47 20.93
N ASP A 46 -12.45 -0.39 20.35
CA ASP A 46 -10.99 -0.21 20.42
C ASP A 46 -10.53 0.75 19.34
N PHE A 47 -10.35 2.01 19.71
CA PHE A 47 -9.75 2.99 18.82
C PHE A 47 -8.22 2.85 18.82
N PRO A 48 -7.54 3.05 17.68
CA PRO A 48 -6.09 3.18 17.64
C PRO A 48 -5.64 4.27 18.61
N GLN A 49 -4.96 3.90 19.69
CA GLN A 49 -4.60 4.81 20.79
C GLN A 49 -3.73 5.98 20.35
N ASP A 50 -2.91 5.77 19.31
CA ASP A 50 -1.97 6.79 18.82
C ASP A 50 -2.64 7.95 18.07
N GLU A 51 -3.89 7.81 17.69
CA GLU A 51 -4.59 8.74 16.79
C GLU A 51 -5.81 9.37 17.44
N PHE A 52 -6.33 8.75 18.51
CA PHE A 52 -7.51 9.21 19.22
C PHE A 52 -7.19 9.56 20.66
N SER A 53 -7.71 10.68 21.12
CA SER A 53 -7.69 11.09 22.53
C SER A 53 -9.09 11.41 23.00
N VAL A 54 -9.30 11.35 24.31
CA VAL A 54 -10.54 11.82 24.95
C VAL A 54 -10.17 12.96 25.89
N GLU A 55 -10.64 14.16 25.58
CA GLU A 55 -10.43 15.37 26.37
C GLU A 55 -11.78 16.01 26.66
N ASP A 56 -12.00 16.43 27.89
CA ASP A 56 -13.26 17.05 28.36
C ASP A 56 -14.52 16.21 27.97
N ASN A 57 -14.39 14.88 28.00
CA ASN A 57 -15.44 13.93 27.61
C ASN A 57 -15.83 14.00 26.11
N GLU A 58 -15.00 14.59 25.27
CA GLU A 58 -15.12 14.62 23.82
C GLU A 58 -14.03 13.78 23.15
N LEU A 59 -14.40 13.05 22.08
CA LEU A 59 -13.47 12.25 21.28
C LEU A 59 -12.77 13.15 20.26
N ASN A 60 -11.45 13.17 20.32
CA ASN A 60 -10.59 13.87 19.38
C ASN A 60 -9.87 12.90 18.45
N PHE A 61 -9.61 13.32 17.23
CA PHE A 61 -8.77 12.63 16.25
C PHE A 61 -7.66 13.58 15.82
N HIS A 62 -6.40 13.29 16.17
CA HIS A 62 -5.26 14.19 15.98
C HIS A 62 -5.54 15.61 16.47
N ASP A 63 -6.00 15.73 17.71
CA ASP A 63 -6.36 16.98 18.38
C ASP A 63 -7.54 17.75 17.74
N ILE A 64 -8.27 17.11 16.82
CA ILE A 64 -9.46 17.69 16.19
C ILE A 64 -10.71 17.13 16.89
N PRO A 65 -11.55 17.97 17.54
CA PRO A 65 -12.79 17.52 18.15
C PRO A 65 -13.76 16.98 17.10
N LEU A 66 -14.07 15.67 17.18
CA LEU A 66 -14.94 15.02 16.18
C LEU A 66 -16.36 15.56 16.19
N MET A 67 -16.86 15.98 17.34
CA MET A 67 -18.20 16.56 17.46
C MET A 67 -18.34 17.88 16.71
N GLU A 68 -17.28 18.68 16.60
CA GLU A 68 -17.29 19.90 15.80
C GLU A 68 -17.42 19.60 14.31
N LEU A 69 -16.64 18.60 13.83
CA LEU A 69 -16.75 18.14 12.44
C LEU A 69 -18.14 17.60 12.14
N ILE A 70 -18.72 16.81 13.04
CA ILE A 70 -20.07 16.26 12.89
C ILE A 70 -21.12 17.39 12.85
N LYS A 71 -21.00 18.42 13.68
CA LYS A 71 -21.90 19.58 13.67
C LYS A 71 -21.79 20.36 12.35
N GLN A 72 -20.58 20.45 11.79
CA GLN A 72 -20.32 21.20 10.57
C GLN A 72 -20.76 20.44 9.30
N TYR A 73 -20.44 19.15 9.22
CA TYR A 73 -20.59 18.35 7.99
C TYR A 73 -21.71 17.30 8.06
N GLY A 74 -22.23 17.01 9.24
CA GLY A 74 -23.24 15.98 9.46
C GLY A 74 -22.66 14.55 9.49
N THR A 75 -23.58 13.58 9.54
CA THR A 75 -23.28 12.14 9.48
C THR A 75 -24.07 11.48 8.35
N PRO A 76 -23.55 10.44 7.70
CA PRO A 76 -22.27 9.76 7.94
C PRO A 76 -21.07 10.62 7.49
N LEU A 77 -19.98 10.60 8.28
CA LEU A 77 -18.75 11.36 8.01
C LEU A 77 -17.59 10.40 7.72
N LYS A 78 -16.89 10.64 6.60
CA LYS A 78 -15.64 9.95 6.25
C LYS A 78 -14.49 10.95 6.29
N ILE A 79 -13.51 10.67 7.13
CA ILE A 79 -12.32 11.51 7.31
C ILE A 79 -11.11 10.78 6.69
N THR A 80 -10.31 11.51 5.91
CA THR A 80 -9.03 11.02 5.40
C THR A 80 -7.91 11.89 5.98
N TYR A 81 -7.08 11.30 6.83
CA TYR A 81 -5.93 11.97 7.41
C TYR A 81 -4.71 11.82 6.50
N LEU A 82 -4.46 12.83 5.67
CA LEU A 82 -3.44 12.79 4.63
C LEU A 82 -2.01 12.54 5.16
N PRO A 83 -1.55 13.15 6.26
CA PRO A 83 -0.19 12.93 6.75
C PRO A 83 0.15 11.46 7.03
N LYS A 84 -0.86 10.62 7.34
CA LYS A 84 -0.68 9.19 7.57
C LYS A 84 -0.16 8.46 6.33
N ILE A 85 -0.54 8.92 5.14
CA ILE A 85 -0.09 8.35 3.86
C ILE A 85 1.43 8.47 3.77
N SER A 86 1.96 9.69 3.91
CA SER A 86 3.41 9.94 3.89
C SER A 86 4.15 9.19 4.99
N GLN A 87 3.60 9.15 6.20
CA GLN A 87 4.18 8.41 7.32
C GLN A 87 4.31 6.92 7.02
N GLN A 88 3.27 6.29 6.47
CA GLN A 88 3.28 4.85 6.17
C GLN A 88 4.18 4.52 4.97
N ILE A 89 4.21 5.35 3.93
CA ILE A 89 5.14 5.20 2.81
C ILE A 89 6.58 5.23 3.31
N ASN A 90 6.94 6.23 4.09
CA ASN A 90 8.29 6.38 4.62
C ASN A 90 8.65 5.26 5.60
N ARG A 91 7.71 4.80 6.40
CA ARG A 91 7.88 3.64 7.26
C ARG A 91 8.18 2.38 6.44
N ALA A 92 7.41 2.11 5.40
CA ALA A 92 7.64 0.96 4.52
C ALA A 92 9.01 1.02 3.84
N LYS A 93 9.38 2.17 3.23
CA LYS A 93 10.70 2.38 2.62
C LYS A 93 11.83 2.11 3.62
N ARG A 94 11.71 2.64 4.85
CA ARG A 94 12.71 2.42 5.91
C ARG A 94 12.82 0.95 6.29
N MET A 95 11.70 0.25 6.48
CA MET A 95 11.71 -1.16 6.87
C MET A 95 12.36 -2.05 5.81
N PHE A 96 12.04 -1.84 4.53
CA PHE A 96 12.67 -2.58 3.45
C PHE A 96 14.16 -2.27 3.33
N ASN A 97 14.57 -1.01 3.42
CA ASN A 97 15.97 -0.64 3.38
C ASN A 97 16.79 -1.28 4.53
N VAL A 98 16.23 -1.32 5.73
CA VAL A 98 16.86 -2.00 6.87
C VAL A 98 16.97 -3.52 6.64
N ALA A 99 15.90 -4.14 6.12
CA ALA A 99 15.91 -5.56 5.81
C ALA A 99 16.94 -5.91 4.72
N MET A 100 17.00 -5.13 3.65
CA MET A 100 17.98 -5.31 2.57
C MET A 100 19.41 -5.15 3.08
N ALA A 101 19.67 -4.16 3.93
CA ALA A 101 21.00 -3.97 4.52
C ALA A 101 21.41 -5.15 5.41
N LYS A 102 20.48 -5.75 6.17
CA LYS A 102 20.76 -6.91 7.03
C LYS A 102 21.20 -8.16 6.26
N VAL A 103 20.71 -8.32 5.02
CA VAL A 103 21.04 -9.49 4.18
C VAL A 103 22.00 -9.15 3.04
N ASP A 104 22.61 -7.97 3.07
CA ASP A 104 23.53 -7.46 2.04
C ASP A 104 22.93 -7.51 0.61
N TYR A 105 21.63 -7.25 0.48
CA TYR A 105 20.98 -7.21 -0.80
C TYR A 105 21.44 -6.00 -1.63
N LYS A 106 21.87 -6.23 -2.86
CA LYS A 106 22.48 -5.19 -3.72
C LYS A 106 21.49 -4.46 -4.62
N GLY A 107 20.24 -4.87 -4.66
CA GLY A 107 19.19 -4.20 -5.43
C GLY A 107 18.61 -2.98 -4.72
N SER A 108 17.67 -2.32 -5.36
CA SER A 108 16.89 -1.21 -4.81
C SER A 108 15.47 -1.64 -4.45
N TYR A 109 14.87 -0.92 -3.52
CA TYR A 109 13.44 -1.02 -3.23
C TYR A 109 12.72 0.19 -3.81
N ASN A 110 11.78 -0.05 -4.70
CA ASN A 110 10.94 0.97 -5.30
C ASN A 110 9.51 0.80 -4.81
N TYR A 111 9.01 1.78 -4.06
CA TYR A 111 7.62 1.79 -3.61
C TYR A 111 6.71 2.24 -4.74
N CYS A 112 5.73 1.41 -5.11
CA CYS A 112 4.70 1.74 -6.09
C CYS A 112 3.36 1.89 -5.38
N TYR A 113 2.75 3.08 -5.46
CA TYR A 113 1.42 3.30 -4.91
C TYR A 113 0.37 2.72 -5.86
N CYS A 114 -0.50 1.87 -5.35
CA CYS A 114 -1.56 1.25 -6.12
C CYS A 114 -2.80 2.18 -6.18
N THR A 115 -3.12 2.71 -7.36
CA THR A 115 -4.26 3.60 -7.59
C THR A 115 -5.59 2.96 -7.24
N LYS A 116 -5.68 1.65 -7.34
CA LYS A 116 -6.85 0.85 -6.97
C LYS A 116 -7.26 1.03 -5.49
N SER A 117 -6.32 1.26 -4.59
CA SER A 117 -6.62 1.41 -3.15
C SER A 117 -7.33 2.73 -2.85
N SER A 118 -6.90 3.81 -3.47
CA SER A 118 -7.58 5.11 -3.48
C SER A 118 -7.00 5.98 -4.59
N HIS A 119 -7.87 6.57 -5.40
CA HIS A 119 -7.48 7.40 -6.55
C HIS A 119 -7.99 8.82 -6.47
N PHE A 120 -8.40 9.29 -5.29
CA PHE A 120 -8.73 10.71 -5.09
C PHE A 120 -7.48 11.58 -5.29
N SER A 121 -7.64 12.72 -5.97
CA SER A 121 -6.52 13.62 -6.29
C SER A 121 -5.69 13.98 -5.07
N PHE A 122 -6.33 14.40 -3.98
CA PHE A 122 -5.64 14.78 -2.74
C PHE A 122 -4.86 13.63 -2.09
N VAL A 123 -5.29 12.36 -2.29
CA VAL A 123 -4.54 11.18 -1.81
C VAL A 123 -3.31 10.94 -2.67
N LEU A 124 -3.45 11.03 -3.99
CA LEU A 124 -2.35 10.84 -4.94
C LEU A 124 -1.33 11.96 -4.80
N GLU A 125 -1.76 13.20 -4.68
CA GLU A 125 -0.89 14.36 -4.45
C GLU A 125 -0.05 14.19 -3.18
N GLU A 126 -0.68 13.75 -2.08
CA GLU A 126 0.05 13.49 -0.84
C GLU A 126 1.04 12.32 -0.99
N ALA A 127 0.63 11.22 -1.64
CA ALA A 127 1.49 10.07 -1.87
C ALA A 127 2.72 10.45 -2.72
N MET A 128 2.52 11.22 -3.78
CA MET A 128 3.58 11.59 -4.72
C MET A 128 4.63 12.55 -4.13
N LYS A 129 4.37 13.20 -3.01
CA LYS A 129 5.39 13.99 -2.28
C LYS A 129 6.56 13.13 -1.75
N ASN A 130 6.43 11.81 -1.74
CA ASN A 130 7.36 10.89 -1.08
C ASN A 130 8.37 10.23 -2.04
N ASP A 131 8.53 10.74 -3.25
CA ASP A 131 9.39 10.13 -4.27
C ASP A 131 9.14 8.63 -4.42
N ILE A 132 7.97 8.30 -4.92
CA ILE A 132 7.47 6.95 -5.17
C ILE A 132 7.02 6.81 -6.62
N HIS A 133 6.68 5.59 -6.98
CA HIS A 133 6.17 5.22 -8.29
C HIS A 133 4.69 4.88 -8.21
N LEU A 134 4.08 4.49 -9.33
CA LEU A 134 2.65 4.22 -9.43
C LEU A 134 2.39 2.81 -9.96
N GLU A 135 1.32 2.20 -9.47
CA GLU A 135 0.76 0.96 -9.98
C GLU A 135 -0.67 1.22 -10.42
N THR A 136 -0.96 0.88 -11.67
CA THR A 136 -2.30 0.91 -12.28
C THR A 136 -2.86 -0.49 -12.41
N SER A 137 -4.17 -0.64 -12.44
CA SER A 137 -4.84 -1.95 -12.53
C SER A 137 -5.95 -2.02 -13.57
N SER A 138 -6.19 -0.92 -14.28
CA SER A 138 -7.23 -0.84 -15.32
C SER A 138 -6.92 0.22 -16.36
N ALA A 139 -7.66 0.18 -17.49
CA ALA A 139 -7.57 1.20 -18.53
C ALA A 139 -7.87 2.61 -18.04
N TYR A 140 -8.76 2.74 -17.05
CA TYR A 140 -9.14 4.03 -16.46
C TYR A 140 -8.01 4.66 -15.65
N ASP A 141 -7.16 3.86 -15.02
CA ASP A 141 -6.06 4.36 -14.21
C ASP A 141 -5.00 5.07 -15.07
N ILE A 142 -4.88 4.74 -16.36
CA ILE A 142 -3.98 5.43 -17.28
C ILE A 142 -4.39 6.91 -17.45
N HIS A 143 -5.68 7.22 -17.42
CA HIS A 143 -6.14 8.60 -17.44
C HIS A 143 -5.71 9.38 -16.18
N ILE A 144 -5.60 8.69 -15.05
CA ILE A 144 -5.06 9.28 -13.81
C ILE A 144 -3.58 9.62 -13.99
N ILE A 145 -2.78 8.72 -14.59
CA ILE A 145 -1.38 8.97 -14.89
C ILE A 145 -1.22 10.23 -15.75
N ASN A 146 -2.01 10.34 -16.83
CA ASN A 146 -1.98 11.51 -17.70
C ASN A 146 -2.37 12.80 -16.95
N ALA A 147 -3.42 12.75 -16.13
CA ALA A 147 -3.85 13.90 -15.33
C ALA A 147 -2.80 14.35 -14.31
N LEU A 148 -2.09 13.41 -13.67
CA LEU A 148 -0.99 13.72 -12.76
C LEU A 148 0.20 14.35 -13.50
N TYR A 149 0.51 13.89 -14.70
CA TYR A 149 1.54 14.46 -15.54
C TYR A 149 1.18 15.87 -16.01
N ASP A 150 -0.03 16.06 -16.53
CA ASP A 150 -0.52 17.35 -17.01
C ASP A 150 -0.56 18.40 -15.89
N SER A 151 -0.77 17.95 -14.65
CA SER A 151 -0.74 18.80 -13.46
C SER A 151 0.68 19.04 -12.92
N GLY A 152 1.72 18.47 -13.53
CA GLY A 152 3.10 18.60 -13.09
C GLY A 152 3.45 17.87 -11.79
N ILE A 153 2.62 16.92 -11.36
CA ILE A 153 2.82 16.16 -10.11
C ILE A 153 3.82 15.02 -10.33
N ILE A 154 3.85 14.46 -11.52
CA ILE A 154 4.80 13.42 -11.93
C ILE A 154 5.55 13.82 -13.20
N ASP A 155 6.73 13.23 -13.38
CA ASP A 155 7.51 13.25 -14.63
C ASP A 155 7.39 11.91 -15.38
N LYS A 156 7.93 11.84 -16.59
CA LYS A 156 7.91 10.65 -17.43
C LYS A 156 8.91 9.58 -17.02
N ASP A 157 9.81 9.88 -16.10
CA ASP A 157 10.82 8.95 -15.60
C ASP A 157 10.28 8.04 -14.49
N ARG A 158 9.05 8.29 -14.04
CA ARG A 158 8.39 7.44 -13.03
C ARG A 158 8.13 6.04 -13.56
N TYR A 159 8.35 5.04 -12.72
CA TYR A 159 7.88 3.68 -13.02
C TYR A 159 6.35 3.65 -12.92
N ILE A 160 5.73 3.13 -13.97
CA ILE A 160 4.30 2.88 -14.04
C ILE A 160 4.09 1.38 -14.19
N ILE A 161 3.77 0.71 -13.10
CA ILE A 161 3.53 -0.74 -13.09
C ILE A 161 2.09 -0.97 -13.51
N CYS A 162 1.89 -1.50 -14.70
CA CYS A 162 0.58 -1.81 -15.23
C CYS A 162 0.18 -3.23 -14.82
N ASN A 163 -0.46 -3.36 -13.68
CA ASN A 163 -0.98 -4.62 -13.16
C ASN A 163 -2.42 -4.87 -13.66
N GLY A 164 -3.05 -5.95 -13.20
CA GLY A 164 -4.44 -6.27 -13.54
C GLY A 164 -4.63 -6.89 -14.93
N PHE A 165 -5.90 -7.11 -15.28
CA PHE A 165 -6.30 -7.83 -16.47
C PHE A 165 -6.13 -6.97 -17.73
N LYS A 166 -5.37 -7.45 -18.72
CA LYS A 166 -5.03 -6.72 -19.95
C LYS A 166 -6.13 -6.86 -21.01
N ARG A 167 -7.26 -6.12 -20.82
CA ARG A 167 -8.28 -5.97 -21.87
C ARG A 167 -7.72 -5.13 -23.02
N PRO A 168 -8.25 -5.25 -24.25
CA PRO A 168 -7.74 -4.52 -25.41
C PRO A 168 -7.53 -3.03 -25.17
N GLN A 169 -8.52 -2.33 -24.62
CA GLN A 169 -8.42 -0.91 -24.29
C GLN A 169 -7.28 -0.61 -23.32
N TYR A 170 -7.01 -1.50 -22.35
CA TYR A 170 -5.92 -1.27 -21.40
C TYR A 170 -4.56 -1.44 -22.08
N VAL A 171 -4.42 -2.42 -22.99
CA VAL A 171 -3.22 -2.62 -23.80
C VAL A 171 -2.97 -1.40 -24.70
N GLU A 172 -3.99 -0.92 -25.38
CA GLU A 172 -3.92 0.30 -26.22
C GLU A 172 -3.48 1.52 -25.40
N ASN A 173 -4.08 1.74 -24.23
CA ASN A 173 -3.73 2.86 -23.35
C ASN A 173 -2.28 2.74 -22.82
N ILE A 174 -1.81 1.53 -22.50
CA ILE A 174 -0.42 1.27 -22.09
C ILE A 174 0.53 1.58 -23.26
N ALA A 175 0.22 1.09 -24.46
CA ALA A 175 1.03 1.36 -25.64
C ALA A 175 1.11 2.88 -25.95
N GLN A 176 -0.02 3.58 -25.81
CA GLN A 176 -0.05 5.03 -25.97
C GLN A 176 0.84 5.72 -24.92
N LEU A 177 0.78 5.31 -23.66
CA LEU A 177 1.59 5.87 -22.58
C LEU A 177 3.10 5.74 -22.88
N VAL A 178 3.52 4.57 -23.39
CA VAL A 178 4.91 4.34 -23.83
C VAL A 178 5.28 5.25 -25.00
N ASN A 179 4.39 5.38 -26.00
CA ASN A 179 4.62 6.27 -27.16
C ASN A 179 4.69 7.75 -26.76
N ASP A 180 3.96 8.13 -25.72
CA ASP A 180 4.01 9.49 -25.15
C ASP A 180 5.29 9.75 -24.34
N GLY A 181 6.17 8.75 -24.22
CA GLY A 181 7.50 8.88 -23.64
C GLY A 181 7.62 8.47 -22.17
N PHE A 182 6.65 7.76 -21.61
CA PHE A 182 6.78 7.12 -20.29
C PHE A 182 7.57 5.80 -20.43
N VAL A 183 8.86 5.93 -20.58
CA VAL A 183 9.77 4.81 -20.91
C VAL A 183 9.87 3.73 -19.83
N ASN A 184 9.52 4.07 -18.59
CA ASN A 184 9.53 3.15 -17.46
C ASN A 184 8.15 2.52 -17.18
N THR A 185 7.33 2.38 -18.23
CA THR A 185 6.05 1.67 -18.14
C THR A 185 6.28 0.16 -18.22
N ILE A 186 5.84 -0.57 -17.21
CA ILE A 186 6.10 -2.01 -17.05
C ILE A 186 4.77 -2.76 -17.00
N PRO A 187 4.37 -3.43 -18.09
CA PRO A 187 3.21 -4.32 -18.07
C PRO A 187 3.50 -5.56 -17.22
N ALA A 188 2.81 -5.69 -16.08
CA ALA A 188 2.91 -6.87 -15.24
C ALA A 188 1.92 -7.94 -15.69
N VAL A 189 2.38 -9.19 -15.77
CA VAL A 189 1.54 -10.35 -16.14
C VAL A 189 1.10 -11.07 -14.87
N SER A 190 -0.18 -10.94 -14.54
CA SER A 190 -0.74 -11.53 -13.32
C SER A 190 -1.16 -13.00 -13.46
N TYR A 191 -1.27 -13.51 -14.70
CA TYR A 191 -1.82 -14.83 -14.98
C TYR A 191 -0.86 -15.68 -15.82
N THR A 192 -0.57 -16.90 -15.37
CA THR A 192 0.32 -17.83 -16.05
C THR A 192 -0.17 -18.27 -17.43
N HIS A 193 -1.48 -18.27 -17.69
CA HIS A 193 -2.03 -18.63 -18.98
C HIS A 193 -1.84 -17.54 -20.07
N LEU A 194 -1.64 -16.29 -19.69
CA LEU A 194 -1.30 -15.23 -20.64
C LEU A 194 0.14 -15.33 -21.14
N ARG A 195 1.04 -15.92 -20.35
CA ARG A 195 2.44 -16.16 -20.76
C ARG A 195 2.60 -17.09 -21.96
N ALA A 196 1.62 -17.95 -22.22
CA ALA A 196 1.69 -18.92 -23.31
C ALA A 196 1.34 -18.33 -24.68
N HIS A 197 0.72 -17.14 -24.73
CA HIS A 197 0.18 -16.54 -25.95
C HIS A 197 0.68 -15.12 -26.24
N GLU A 198 1.30 -14.46 -25.28
CA GLU A 198 1.82 -13.10 -25.46
C GLU A 198 3.33 -13.15 -25.60
N THR A 199 3.80 -13.17 -26.83
CA THR A 199 5.16 -12.72 -27.15
C THR A 199 5.15 -11.21 -27.23
N LEU A 200 6.26 -10.54 -26.89
CA LEU A 200 6.43 -9.09 -27.00
C LEU A 200 6.15 -8.54 -28.42
N SER A 201 6.02 -9.43 -29.42
CA SER A 201 5.63 -9.09 -30.78
C SER A 201 4.12 -8.95 -30.97
N ASP A 202 3.31 -9.32 -29.99
CA ASP A 202 1.84 -9.27 -30.04
C ASP A 202 1.30 -8.08 -29.22
N LEU A 203 2.18 -7.29 -28.61
CA LEU A 203 1.93 -5.99 -28.00
C LEU A 203 2.44 -4.89 -28.92
#